data_ab8b388403de14c948f81bb44a71d042
#
_entry.id   ab8b388403de14c948f81bb44a71d042
#
_cell.length_a   1.000
_cell.length_b   1.000
_cell.length_c   1.000
_cell.angle_alpha   90.00
_cell.angle_beta   90.00
_cell.angle_gamma   90.00
#
_symmetry.space_group_name_H-M   'P 1'
#
loop_
_entity.id
_entity.type
_entity.pdbx_description
1 polymer ?
#
loop_
_entity_poly.entity_id
_entity_poly.type
_entity_poly.pdbx_seq_one_letter_code
_entity_poly.pdbx_strand_id
1 'polypeptide(L)'
;GIFRTRETATKHLEAGAKKVIVSAPCKKNGADITMVLGVNQDKYDKENHKIISNASCTTNALAPICKVLNDNFEIKSGLMTTIHAYTNDQRILDFPHSDLRRARAAALNMIPTTTGAAKAVGIVIPELNGKLNGMAIRVPTPTGSLVDLTVRLEKDPSIDDVNNAMKE
;
A
#
# COMPACT_ATOMS: atom_id res chain seq x y z
N GLY A 1 1.72 -5.17 -13.15
CA GLY A 1 2.01 -6.47 -13.74
C GLY A 1 0.77 -7.21 -14.19
N ILE A 2 0.96 -8.28 -14.97
CA ILE A 2 -0.11 -9.07 -15.57
C ILE A 2 -0.74 -10.03 -14.54
N PHE A 3 0.08 -10.65 -13.70
CA PHE A 3 -0.29 -11.74 -12.79
C PHE A 3 -0.87 -11.25 -11.45
N ARG A 4 -1.89 -10.38 -11.51
CA ARG A 4 -2.51 -9.78 -10.32
C ARG A 4 -3.92 -10.27 -10.02
N THR A 5 -4.44 -11.19 -10.82
CA THR A 5 -5.70 -11.88 -10.57
C THR A 5 -5.43 -13.30 -10.12
N ARG A 6 -6.38 -13.93 -9.44
CA ARG A 6 -6.27 -15.35 -9.06
C ARG A 6 -6.02 -16.23 -10.29
N GLU A 7 -6.80 -16.06 -11.33
CA GLU A 7 -6.66 -16.79 -12.58
C GLU A 7 -5.24 -16.73 -13.15
N THR A 8 -4.69 -15.51 -13.29
CA THR A 8 -3.36 -15.33 -13.89
C THR A 8 -2.23 -15.80 -12.97
N ALA A 9 -2.36 -15.62 -11.64
CA ALA A 9 -1.38 -16.11 -10.68
C ALA A 9 -1.38 -17.65 -10.58
N THR A 10 -2.54 -18.30 -10.68
CA THR A 10 -2.68 -19.76 -10.63
C THR A 10 -1.88 -20.45 -11.74
N LYS A 11 -1.68 -19.83 -12.90
CA LYS A 11 -0.86 -20.38 -13.98
C LYS A 11 0.56 -20.74 -13.55
N HIS A 12 1.13 -20.02 -12.58
CA HIS A 12 2.44 -20.36 -12.02
C HIS A 12 2.38 -21.62 -11.14
N LEU A 13 1.27 -21.82 -10.40
CA LEU A 13 1.06 -23.05 -9.62
C LEU A 13 0.89 -24.26 -10.54
N GLU A 14 0.12 -24.11 -11.61
CA GLU A 14 -0.08 -25.13 -12.66
C GLU A 14 1.23 -25.49 -13.36
N ALA A 15 2.13 -24.52 -13.51
CA ALA A 15 3.48 -24.73 -14.04
C ALA A 15 4.47 -25.32 -13.03
N GLY A 16 4.02 -25.72 -11.82
CA GLY A 16 4.81 -26.43 -10.82
C GLY A 16 5.35 -25.58 -9.68
N ALA A 17 5.04 -24.29 -9.61
CA ALA A 17 5.43 -23.47 -8.46
C ALA A 17 4.64 -23.90 -7.20
N LYS A 18 5.33 -24.07 -6.08
CA LYS A 18 4.69 -24.42 -4.79
C LYS A 18 3.92 -23.25 -4.18
N LYS A 19 4.39 -22.06 -4.40
CA LYS A 19 3.83 -20.78 -3.92
C LYS A 19 4.04 -19.69 -4.98
N VAL A 20 3.17 -18.69 -4.95
CA VAL A 20 3.29 -17.50 -5.81
C VAL A 20 3.27 -16.26 -4.93
N ILE A 21 4.33 -15.47 -4.97
CA ILE A 21 4.39 -14.16 -4.31
C ILE A 21 4.21 -13.09 -5.39
N VAL A 22 3.13 -12.34 -5.28
CA VAL A 22 2.84 -11.22 -6.19
C VAL A 22 3.38 -9.94 -5.56
N SER A 23 4.42 -9.34 -6.14
CA SER A 23 5.05 -8.11 -5.68
C SER A 23 4.22 -6.84 -6.00
N ALA A 24 2.91 -6.95 -5.87
CA ALA A 24 1.95 -5.86 -6.15
C ALA A 24 0.62 -6.16 -5.46
N PRO A 25 -0.26 -5.16 -5.27
CA PRO A 25 -1.61 -5.41 -4.82
C PRO A 25 -2.34 -6.29 -5.84
N CYS A 26 -2.89 -7.41 -5.38
CA CYS A 26 -3.75 -8.23 -6.20
C CYS A 26 -5.10 -7.54 -6.43
N LYS A 27 -5.72 -7.84 -7.56
CA LYS A 27 -7.11 -7.45 -7.82
C LYS A 27 -8.03 -8.27 -6.91
N LYS A 28 -9.31 -7.87 -6.80
CA LYS A 28 -10.32 -8.49 -5.95
C LYS A 28 -10.16 -10.02 -5.88
N ASN A 29 -10.01 -10.56 -4.66
CA ASN A 29 -9.82 -11.99 -4.38
C ASN A 29 -8.66 -12.66 -5.15
N GLY A 30 -7.67 -11.89 -5.56
CA GLY A 30 -6.54 -12.37 -6.35
C GLY A 30 -5.46 -13.09 -5.56
N ALA A 31 -5.43 -12.96 -4.23
CA ALA A 31 -4.51 -13.63 -3.34
C ALA A 31 -5.26 -14.30 -2.18
N ASP A 32 -4.64 -15.29 -1.56
CA ASP A 32 -5.15 -15.94 -0.34
C ASP A 32 -4.93 -15.05 0.88
N ILE A 33 -3.80 -14.34 0.87
CA ILE A 33 -3.46 -13.34 1.88
C ILE A 33 -2.75 -12.14 1.22
N THR A 34 -3.05 -10.95 1.71
CA THR A 34 -2.20 -9.76 1.52
C THR A 34 -1.38 -9.58 2.79
N MET A 35 -0.07 -9.58 2.65
CA MET A 35 0.86 -9.61 3.79
C MET A 35 1.83 -8.43 3.74
N VAL A 36 2.04 -7.83 4.90
CA VAL A 36 3.09 -6.84 5.18
C VAL A 36 3.89 -7.34 6.36
N LEU A 37 5.20 -7.51 6.18
CA LEU A 37 6.10 -7.93 7.26
C LEU A 37 6.11 -6.90 8.39
N GLY A 38 6.17 -7.37 9.63
CA GLY A 38 6.03 -6.54 10.83
C GLY A 38 4.58 -6.16 11.18
N VAL A 39 3.60 -6.54 10.34
CA VAL A 39 2.19 -6.17 10.54
C VAL A 39 1.29 -7.38 10.74
N ASN A 40 1.28 -8.33 9.81
CA ASN A 40 0.33 -9.45 9.84
C ASN A 40 0.92 -10.79 9.32
N GLN A 41 2.23 -10.98 9.39
CA GLN A 41 2.88 -12.23 8.97
C GLN A 41 2.46 -13.44 9.82
N ASP A 42 2.02 -13.21 11.03
CA ASP A 42 1.46 -14.23 11.94
C ASP A 42 0.18 -14.88 11.39
N LYS A 43 -0.55 -14.18 10.51
CA LYS A 43 -1.74 -14.69 9.83
C LYS A 43 -1.43 -15.57 8.62
N TYR A 44 -0.13 -15.77 8.29
CA TYR A 44 0.25 -16.60 7.17
C TYR A 44 0.09 -18.09 7.49
N ASP A 45 -0.75 -18.76 6.71
CA ASP A 45 -0.93 -20.22 6.76
C ASP A 45 -0.11 -20.87 5.63
N LYS A 46 0.93 -21.60 6.03
CA LYS A 46 1.84 -22.27 5.10
C LYS A 46 1.13 -23.33 4.23
N GLU A 47 0.11 -24.01 4.77
CA GLU A 47 -0.54 -25.09 4.05
C GLU A 47 -1.62 -24.57 3.10
N ASN A 48 -2.39 -23.58 3.50
CA ASN A 48 -3.55 -23.10 2.75
C ASN A 48 -3.25 -21.90 1.85
N HIS A 49 -2.33 -20.99 2.24
CA HIS A 49 -2.02 -19.83 1.42
C HIS A 49 -1.01 -20.17 0.34
N LYS A 50 -1.46 -20.25 -0.91
CA LYS A 50 -0.64 -20.54 -2.10
C LYS A 50 -0.27 -19.29 -2.90
N ILE A 51 -1.15 -18.29 -2.93
CA ILE A 51 -0.94 -17.00 -3.62
C ILE A 51 -0.91 -15.89 -2.57
N ILE A 52 0.24 -15.26 -2.42
CA ILE A 52 0.50 -14.21 -1.44
C ILE A 52 0.68 -12.87 -2.18
N SER A 53 -0.05 -11.83 -1.77
CA SER A 53 0.21 -10.47 -2.23
C SER A 53 1.13 -9.77 -1.24
N ASN A 54 2.23 -9.20 -1.74
CA ASN A 54 3.13 -8.36 -0.95
C ASN A 54 2.65 -6.89 -0.85
N ALA A 55 1.35 -6.64 -1.09
CA ALA A 55 0.73 -5.32 -1.07
C ALA A 55 1.42 -4.32 -2.04
N SER A 56 1.33 -3.02 -1.76
CA SER A 56 2.00 -1.96 -2.52
C SER A 56 3.18 -1.38 -1.73
N CYS A 57 4.08 -0.69 -2.43
CA CYS A 57 5.18 0.04 -1.80
C CYS A 57 4.67 1.02 -0.74
N THR A 58 3.63 1.80 -1.06
CA THR A 58 3.02 2.75 -0.12
C THR A 58 2.35 2.04 1.05
N THR A 59 1.70 0.89 0.83
CA THR A 59 1.11 0.10 1.93
C THR A 59 2.19 -0.44 2.86
N ASN A 60 3.32 -0.90 2.32
CA ASN A 60 4.44 -1.38 3.12
C ASN A 60 5.12 -0.26 3.93
N ALA A 61 5.11 0.98 3.44
CA ALA A 61 5.59 2.13 4.19
C ALA A 61 4.60 2.56 5.28
N LEU A 62 3.29 2.54 4.97
CA LEU A 62 2.25 3.10 5.83
C LEU A 62 1.78 2.14 6.93
N ALA A 63 1.62 0.85 6.62
CA ALA A 63 1.00 -0.11 7.53
C ALA A 63 1.81 -0.34 8.82
N PRO A 64 3.15 -0.46 8.82
CA PRO A 64 3.93 -0.56 10.06
C PRO A 64 3.75 0.65 10.98
N ILE A 65 3.79 1.85 10.42
CA ILE A 65 3.57 3.10 11.18
C ILE A 65 2.16 3.11 11.77
N CYS A 66 1.15 2.78 10.97
CA CYS A 66 -0.23 2.70 11.44
C CYS A 66 -0.41 1.63 12.53
N LYS A 67 0.30 0.51 12.43
CA LYS A 67 0.26 -0.54 13.45
C LYS A 67 0.78 -0.02 14.78
N VAL A 68 1.97 0.58 14.80
CA VAL A 68 2.55 1.15 16.03
C VAL A 68 1.62 2.20 16.63
N LEU A 69 1.12 3.13 15.83
CA LEU A 69 0.21 4.18 16.32
C LEU A 69 -1.12 3.60 16.83
N ASN A 70 -1.66 2.60 16.15
CA ASN A 70 -2.93 2.01 16.56
C ASN A 70 -2.81 1.18 17.83
N ASP A 71 -1.76 0.36 17.93
CA ASP A 71 -1.53 -0.53 19.07
C ASP A 71 -1.28 0.27 20.36
N ASN A 72 -0.57 1.40 20.28
CA ASN A 72 -0.23 2.22 21.43
C ASN A 72 -1.28 3.29 21.75
N PHE A 73 -1.85 3.95 20.73
CA PHE A 73 -2.63 5.18 20.90
C PHE A 73 -4.02 5.14 20.30
N GLU A 74 -4.39 4.09 19.60
CA GLU A 74 -5.69 3.88 18.95
C GLU A 74 -6.06 4.96 17.91
N ILE A 75 -5.98 4.62 16.63
CA ILE A 75 -6.34 5.52 15.53
C ILE A 75 -7.88 5.59 15.39
N LYS A 76 -8.44 6.79 15.49
CA LYS A 76 -9.85 7.09 15.19
C LYS A 76 -10.07 7.32 13.70
N SER A 77 -9.22 8.14 13.10
CA SER A 77 -9.29 8.50 11.68
C SER A 77 -7.96 9.04 11.20
N GLY A 78 -7.73 9.02 9.89
CA GLY A 78 -6.52 9.59 9.33
C GLY A 78 -6.61 9.88 7.84
N LEU A 79 -5.77 10.81 7.42
CA LEU A 79 -5.54 11.16 6.02
C LEU A 79 -4.07 10.97 5.69
N MET A 80 -3.79 10.40 4.53
CA MET A 80 -2.43 10.26 4.04
C MET A 80 -2.28 10.87 2.65
N THR A 81 -1.15 11.52 2.43
CA THR A 81 -0.71 11.91 1.10
C THR A 81 0.61 11.22 0.80
N THR A 82 0.68 10.46 -0.29
CA THR A 82 1.97 9.96 -0.75
C THR A 82 2.50 10.84 -1.86
N ILE A 83 3.68 11.41 -1.64
CA ILE A 83 4.48 12.11 -2.65
C ILE A 83 5.35 11.03 -3.28
N HIS A 84 5.03 10.67 -4.52
CA HIS A 84 5.51 9.42 -5.10
C HIS A 84 6.23 9.65 -6.41
N ALA A 85 7.37 9.00 -6.59
CA ALA A 85 8.06 8.95 -7.87
C ALA A 85 7.11 8.53 -9.00
N TYR A 86 7.35 9.00 -10.22
CA TYR A 86 6.57 8.55 -11.37
C TYR A 86 6.78 7.05 -11.64
N THR A 87 5.78 6.40 -12.22
CA THR A 87 5.80 4.96 -12.50
C THR A 87 5.29 4.69 -13.92
N ASN A 88 5.50 3.46 -14.41
CA ASN A 88 5.15 3.06 -15.77
C ASN A 88 3.63 3.07 -16.09
N ASP A 89 2.76 3.34 -15.13
CA ASP A 89 1.34 3.56 -15.38
C ASP A 89 1.03 4.99 -15.85
N GLN A 90 2.03 5.89 -15.82
CA GLN A 90 1.95 7.23 -16.36
C GLN A 90 2.51 7.27 -17.80
N ARG A 91 2.25 8.38 -18.50
CA ARG A 91 2.85 8.63 -19.82
C ARG A 91 4.19 9.31 -19.66
N ILE A 92 5.20 8.89 -20.43
CA ILE A 92 6.52 9.54 -20.44
C ILE A 92 6.42 10.92 -21.09
N LEU A 93 5.77 11.00 -22.24
CA LEU A 93 5.37 12.23 -22.91
C LEU A 93 3.87 12.43 -22.82
N ASP A 94 3.36 13.62 -23.12
CA ASP A 94 1.91 13.87 -23.22
C ASP A 94 1.29 12.91 -24.23
N PHE A 95 0.38 12.03 -23.76
CA PHE A 95 -0.26 11.02 -24.60
C PHE A 95 -1.57 10.54 -23.94
N PRO A 96 -2.59 10.11 -24.72
CA PRO A 96 -3.86 9.67 -24.18
C PRO A 96 -3.74 8.60 -23.08
N HIS A 97 -4.51 8.79 -22.01
CA HIS A 97 -4.59 7.89 -20.87
C HIS A 97 -6.02 7.90 -20.30
N SER A 98 -6.50 6.80 -19.74
CA SER A 98 -7.83 6.69 -19.13
C SER A 98 -8.05 7.65 -17.95
N ASP A 99 -7.02 7.92 -17.16
CA ASP A 99 -6.98 9.04 -16.21
C ASP A 99 -6.28 10.20 -16.90
N LEU A 100 -7.02 11.27 -17.20
CA LEU A 100 -6.52 12.43 -17.94
C LEU A 100 -5.35 13.13 -17.22
N ARG A 101 -5.27 13.05 -15.90
CA ARG A 101 -4.16 13.60 -15.13
C ARG A 101 -2.86 12.85 -15.41
N ARG A 102 -2.93 11.52 -15.61
CA ARG A 102 -1.78 10.67 -15.98
C ARG A 102 -1.42 10.71 -17.46
N ALA A 103 -2.17 11.46 -18.26
CA ALA A 103 -1.89 11.70 -19.67
C ALA A 103 -0.71 12.68 -19.88
N ARG A 104 -0.34 13.46 -18.86
CA ARG A 104 0.74 14.43 -18.92
C ARG A 104 2.10 13.77 -18.69
N ALA A 105 3.13 14.37 -19.28
CA ALA A 105 4.52 13.91 -19.21
C ALA A 105 4.99 13.73 -17.75
N ALA A 106 5.28 12.49 -17.36
CA ALA A 106 5.53 12.08 -15.99
C ALA A 106 6.73 12.77 -15.34
N ALA A 107 7.80 12.96 -16.10
CA ALA A 107 9.06 13.56 -15.63
C ALA A 107 9.03 15.09 -15.57
N LEU A 108 7.93 15.72 -15.99
CA LEU A 108 7.80 17.17 -16.07
C LEU A 108 6.64 17.74 -15.23
N ASN A 109 5.75 16.89 -14.72
CA ASN A 109 4.54 17.35 -14.07
C ASN A 109 4.34 16.70 -12.70
N MET A 110 3.80 17.47 -11.76
CA MET A 110 3.20 16.93 -10.54
C MET A 110 1.75 16.52 -10.84
N ILE A 111 1.41 15.27 -10.54
CA ILE A 111 0.14 14.68 -10.95
C ILE A 111 -0.61 14.15 -9.73
N PRO A 112 -1.64 14.88 -9.24
CA PRO A 112 -2.54 14.35 -8.21
C PRO A 112 -3.33 13.17 -8.78
N THR A 113 -3.44 12.08 -8.01
CA THR A 113 -4.15 10.89 -8.44
C THR A 113 -4.66 10.10 -7.23
N THR A 114 -5.51 9.13 -7.49
CA THR A 114 -6.01 8.24 -6.45
C THR A 114 -4.95 7.21 -6.04
N THR A 115 -5.04 6.73 -4.81
CA THR A 115 -4.26 5.59 -4.30
C THR A 115 -5.16 4.61 -3.56
N GLY A 116 -4.88 3.33 -3.69
CA GLY A 116 -5.53 2.29 -2.89
C GLY A 116 -4.83 1.99 -1.58
N ALA A 117 -3.71 2.67 -1.27
CA ALA A 117 -2.86 2.32 -0.15
C ALA A 117 -3.56 2.47 1.21
N ALA A 118 -4.30 3.55 1.44
CA ALA A 118 -5.05 3.76 2.67
C ALA A 118 -6.10 2.65 2.90
N LYS A 119 -6.81 2.23 1.85
CA LYS A 119 -7.75 1.11 1.92
C LYS A 119 -7.03 -0.22 2.15
N ALA A 120 -5.85 -0.40 1.57
CA ALA A 120 -5.07 -1.62 1.71
C ALA A 120 -4.52 -1.80 3.14
N VAL A 121 -4.30 -0.71 3.89
CA VAL A 121 -3.99 -0.80 5.33
C VAL A 121 -5.11 -1.52 6.08
N GLY A 122 -6.38 -1.22 5.80
CA GLY A 122 -7.52 -1.92 6.41
C GLY A 122 -7.63 -3.41 6.04
N ILE A 123 -6.94 -3.88 5.00
CA ILE A 123 -6.86 -5.30 4.67
C ILE A 123 -5.87 -6.03 5.59
N VAL A 124 -4.73 -5.40 5.89
CA VAL A 124 -3.67 -5.99 6.71
C VAL A 124 -3.85 -5.70 8.21
N ILE A 125 -4.53 -4.60 8.54
CA ILE A 125 -4.94 -4.20 9.91
C ILE A 125 -6.45 -3.98 9.89
N PRO A 126 -7.27 -5.01 10.11
CA PRO A 126 -8.74 -4.93 9.98
C PRO A 126 -9.39 -3.86 10.86
N GLU A 127 -8.81 -3.56 12.01
CA GLU A 127 -9.27 -2.54 12.97
C GLU A 127 -9.23 -1.12 12.37
N LEU A 128 -8.43 -0.90 11.33
CA LEU A 128 -8.31 0.37 10.60
C LEU A 128 -9.16 0.44 9.33
N ASN A 129 -9.98 -0.59 9.07
CA ASN A 129 -10.85 -0.58 7.89
C ASN A 129 -11.84 0.60 7.96
N GLY A 130 -11.81 1.43 6.92
CA GLY A 130 -12.66 2.63 6.82
C GLY A 130 -12.17 3.85 7.62
N LYS A 131 -11.17 3.72 8.50
CA LYS A 131 -10.63 4.84 9.30
C LYS A 131 -9.64 5.71 8.54
N LEU A 132 -9.02 5.19 7.49
CA LEU A 132 -7.99 5.89 6.72
C LEU A 132 -8.45 6.20 5.30
N ASN A 133 -8.13 7.40 4.83
CA ASN A 133 -8.30 7.82 3.44
C ASN A 133 -7.04 8.53 2.95
N GLY A 134 -6.93 8.75 1.63
CA GLY A 134 -5.76 9.46 1.13
C GLY A 134 -5.70 9.58 -0.38
N MET A 135 -4.67 10.29 -0.82
CA MET A 135 -4.37 10.54 -2.22
C MET A 135 -2.88 10.37 -2.51
N ALA A 136 -2.54 10.34 -3.79
CA ALA A 136 -1.16 10.34 -4.25
C ALA A 136 -0.88 11.59 -5.07
N ILE A 137 0.31 12.14 -4.93
CA ILE A 137 0.87 13.15 -5.83
C ILE A 137 2.09 12.52 -6.47
N ARG A 138 2.02 12.23 -7.76
CA ARG A 138 3.18 11.81 -8.54
C ARG A 138 4.04 13.04 -8.81
N VAL A 139 5.34 12.90 -8.58
CA VAL A 139 6.31 13.98 -8.75
C VAL A 139 7.37 13.62 -9.79
N PRO A 140 8.03 14.58 -10.45
CA PRO A 140 8.98 14.34 -11.53
C PRO A 140 10.35 13.85 -10.99
N THR A 141 10.33 12.81 -10.15
CA THR A 141 11.53 12.12 -9.65
C THR A 141 11.48 10.65 -10.05
N PRO A 142 12.60 10.04 -10.49
CA PRO A 142 12.61 8.67 -10.98
C PRO A 142 12.49 7.63 -9.85
N THR A 143 12.90 7.97 -8.63
CA THR A 143 12.95 7.05 -7.49
C THR A 143 12.59 7.74 -6.19
N GLY A 144 12.19 6.93 -5.20
CA GLY A 144 11.86 7.41 -3.87
C GLY A 144 10.43 7.90 -3.75
N SER A 145 9.90 7.82 -2.55
CA SER A 145 8.57 8.30 -2.21
C SER A 145 8.54 8.67 -0.72
N LEU A 146 7.63 9.56 -0.39
CA LEU A 146 7.39 9.99 0.98
C LEU A 146 5.90 9.81 1.30
N VAL A 147 5.61 9.46 2.54
CA VAL A 147 4.24 9.44 3.06
C VAL A 147 4.11 10.52 4.14
N ASP A 148 3.17 11.41 3.93
CA ASP A 148 2.68 12.34 4.93
C ASP A 148 1.39 11.76 5.52
N LEU A 149 1.38 11.51 6.83
CA LEU A 149 0.26 10.91 7.55
C LEU A 149 -0.19 11.82 8.68
N THR A 150 -1.44 12.25 8.61
CA THR A 150 -2.12 12.96 9.70
C THR A 150 -3.18 12.03 10.29
N VAL A 151 -3.12 11.77 11.60
CA VAL A 151 -4.07 10.92 12.32
C VAL A 151 -4.69 11.63 13.51
N ARG A 152 -5.92 11.27 13.80
CA ARG A 152 -6.59 11.56 15.05
C ARG A 152 -6.55 10.32 15.92
N LEU A 153 -5.95 10.45 17.07
CA LEU A 153 -5.80 9.37 18.07
C LEU A 153 -6.88 9.44 19.13
N GLU A 154 -7.16 8.32 19.81
CA GLU A 154 -8.01 8.29 20.99
C GLU A 154 -7.26 8.82 22.20
N LYS A 155 -6.04 8.37 22.40
CA LYS A 155 -5.16 8.85 23.45
C LYS A 155 -4.47 10.14 23.02
N ASP A 156 -3.96 10.91 23.97
CA ASP A 156 -3.24 12.17 23.74
C ASP A 156 -1.75 11.99 24.09
N PRO A 157 -0.96 11.31 23.24
CA PRO A 157 0.45 11.08 23.52
C PRO A 157 1.27 12.35 23.33
N SER A 158 2.36 12.47 24.11
CA SER A 158 3.39 13.45 23.84
C SER A 158 4.21 13.07 22.60
N ILE A 159 5.00 14.01 22.09
CA ILE A 159 5.95 13.74 20.98
C ILE A 159 6.93 12.63 21.36
N ASP A 160 7.40 12.63 22.61
CA ASP A 160 8.34 11.61 23.09
C ASP A 160 7.70 10.22 23.18
N ASP A 161 6.43 10.13 23.58
CA ASP A 161 5.69 8.85 23.58
C ASP A 161 5.60 8.27 22.18
N VAL A 162 5.26 9.10 21.19
CA VAL A 162 5.18 8.67 19.78
C VAL A 162 6.56 8.24 19.27
N ASN A 163 7.60 9.05 19.51
CA ASN A 163 8.95 8.75 19.06
C ASN A 163 9.51 7.48 19.72
N ASN A 164 9.21 7.24 20.98
CA ASN A 164 9.64 6.04 21.69
C ASN A 164 8.93 4.80 21.15
N ALA A 165 7.61 4.86 20.96
CA ALA A 165 6.84 3.77 20.35
C ALA A 165 7.31 3.41 18.92
N MET A 166 7.89 4.36 18.18
CA MET A 166 8.45 4.11 16.84
C MET A 166 9.85 3.49 16.87
N LYS A 167 10.55 3.51 18.01
CA LYS A 167 11.90 2.92 18.15
C LYS A 167 11.87 1.45 18.59
N GLU A 168 10.80 1.01 19.24
CA GLU A 168 10.57 -0.37 19.67
C GLU A 168 10.15 -1.27 18.48
#